data_5640f9f51f0a7145e2a51d38ebdbd1de
#
_entry.id   5640f9f51f0a7145e2a51d38ebdbd1de
#
_cell.length_a   1.000
_cell.length_b   1.000
_cell.length_c   1.000
_cell.angle_alpha   90.00
_cell.angle_beta   90.00
_cell.angle_gamma   90.00
#
_symmetry.space_group_name_H-M   'P 1'
#
loop_
_entity.id
_entity.type
_entity.pdbx_description
1 polymer ?
#
loop_
_entity_poly.entity_id
_entity_poly.type
_entity_poly.pdbx_seq_one_letter_code
_entity_poly.pdbx_strand_id
1 'polypeptide(L)'
;RLQLMKRLLAPDGSIYVHLDWNVGHYVRVLMDEIFDKKNSLDDVIWYYGTASGGRAAGSKPVKVHDMIFIYARNYGQHKYNKIFIPYSQKYIEERFTNVDEQGRKYRTRERSDGTIQRQYLDESPGVPLSSVWSDIKQTYGMHLIKREKEETGFFTQKPEALLERIIKIATDENDLIADF
;
A
#
# COMPACT_ATOMS: atom_id res chain seq x y z
N ARG A 1 -22.82 6.28 -7.67
CA ARG A 1 -21.67 6.99 -7.08
C ARG A 1 -20.39 6.78 -7.93
N LEU A 2 -19.94 5.56 -8.18
CA LEU A 2 -18.70 5.28 -8.95
C LEU A 2 -18.65 5.95 -10.34
N GLN A 3 -19.78 5.96 -11.08
CA GLN A 3 -19.86 6.67 -12.37
C GLN A 3 -19.64 8.17 -12.23
N LEU A 4 -20.16 8.79 -11.16
CA LEU A 4 -19.94 10.20 -10.87
C LEU A 4 -18.49 10.45 -10.51
N MET A 5 -17.89 9.63 -9.65
CA MET A 5 -16.49 9.72 -9.28
C MET A 5 -15.58 9.63 -10.51
N LYS A 6 -15.86 8.68 -11.44
CA LYS A 6 -15.13 8.59 -12.71
C LYS A 6 -15.18 9.89 -13.52
N ARG A 7 -16.33 10.57 -13.53
CA ARG A 7 -16.48 11.84 -14.27
C ARG A 7 -15.70 12.99 -13.64
N LEU A 8 -15.54 12.96 -12.31
CA LEU A 8 -14.80 13.98 -11.55
C LEU A 8 -13.28 13.79 -11.61
N LEU A 9 -12.79 12.58 -11.89
CA LEU A 9 -11.36 12.33 -11.99
C LEU A 9 -10.71 13.16 -13.11
N ALA A 10 -9.55 13.72 -12.82
CA ALA A 10 -8.67 14.31 -13.83
C ALA A 10 -8.20 13.23 -14.83
N PRO A 11 -7.78 13.59 -16.06
CA PRO A 11 -7.31 12.63 -17.06
C PRO A 11 -6.16 11.72 -16.56
N ASP A 12 -5.30 12.24 -15.69
CA ASP A 12 -4.17 11.59 -15.03
C ASP A 12 -4.50 11.09 -13.60
N GLY A 13 -5.75 11.24 -13.17
CA GLY A 13 -6.19 10.86 -11.83
C GLY A 13 -6.45 9.37 -11.67
N SER A 14 -6.42 8.92 -10.42
CA SER A 14 -6.73 7.55 -10.01
C SER A 14 -7.77 7.53 -8.89
N ILE A 15 -8.50 6.44 -8.79
CA ILE A 15 -9.44 6.18 -7.69
C ILE A 15 -8.98 4.97 -6.89
N TYR A 16 -9.06 5.09 -5.57
CA TYR A 16 -8.75 4.05 -4.61
C TYR A 16 -10.02 3.70 -3.86
N VAL A 17 -10.53 2.48 -4.00
CA VAL A 17 -11.77 2.04 -3.36
C VAL A 17 -11.46 0.99 -2.32
N HIS A 18 -11.51 1.39 -1.06
CA HIS A 18 -11.27 0.51 0.08
C HIS A 18 -12.58 -0.16 0.52
N LEU A 19 -12.57 -1.47 0.55
CA LEU A 19 -13.74 -2.27 0.90
C LEU A 19 -13.34 -3.51 1.70
N ASP A 20 -14.28 -3.98 2.51
CA ASP A 20 -14.19 -5.28 3.13
C ASP A 20 -14.42 -6.40 2.10
N TRP A 21 -14.08 -7.60 2.48
CA TRP A 21 -14.21 -8.79 1.64
C TRP A 21 -15.67 -9.19 1.33
N ASN A 22 -16.68 -8.72 2.09
CA ASN A 22 -18.08 -9.10 1.87
C ASN A 22 -18.63 -8.52 0.58
N VAL A 23 -18.26 -7.27 0.28
CA VAL A 23 -18.76 -6.54 -0.89
C VAL A 23 -17.68 -6.28 -1.94
N GLY A 24 -16.40 -6.42 -1.57
CA GLY A 24 -15.28 -6.09 -2.43
C GLY A 24 -15.34 -6.75 -3.81
N HIS A 25 -15.62 -8.05 -3.87
CA HIS A 25 -15.68 -8.79 -5.14
C HIS A 25 -16.77 -8.29 -6.09
N TYR A 26 -17.94 -7.93 -5.56
CA TYR A 26 -19.03 -7.38 -6.38
C TYR A 26 -18.69 -5.98 -6.90
N VAL A 27 -18.10 -5.14 -6.03
CA VAL A 27 -17.69 -3.79 -6.42
C VAL A 27 -16.54 -3.85 -7.42
N ARG A 28 -15.62 -4.82 -7.30
CA ARG A 28 -14.54 -5.04 -8.28
C ARG A 28 -15.08 -5.25 -9.69
N VAL A 29 -16.12 -6.10 -9.85
CA VAL A 29 -16.77 -6.34 -11.14
C VAL A 29 -17.43 -5.05 -11.67
N LEU A 30 -18.15 -4.31 -10.81
CA LEU A 30 -18.74 -3.03 -11.19
C LEU A 30 -17.69 -1.99 -11.60
N MET A 31 -16.52 -1.99 -10.96
CA MET A 31 -15.42 -1.10 -11.34
C MET A 31 -14.84 -1.47 -12.71
N ASP A 32 -14.73 -2.77 -13.03
CA ASP A 32 -14.32 -3.23 -14.35
C ASP A 32 -15.28 -2.74 -15.45
N GLU A 33 -16.61 -2.78 -15.18
CA GLU A 33 -17.61 -2.27 -16.12
C GLU A 33 -17.59 -0.75 -16.26
N ILE A 34 -17.43 -0.03 -15.15
CA ILE A 34 -17.50 1.43 -15.14
C ILE A 34 -16.20 2.07 -15.66
N PHE A 35 -15.05 1.60 -15.18
CA PHE A 35 -13.74 2.17 -15.48
C PHE A 35 -13.07 1.54 -16.70
N ASP A 36 -13.54 0.38 -17.15
CA ASP A 36 -12.89 -0.53 -18.08
C ASP A 36 -11.73 -1.29 -17.42
N LYS A 37 -11.72 -2.62 -17.54
CA LYS A 37 -10.71 -3.51 -16.95
C LYS A 37 -9.27 -3.11 -17.32
N LYS A 38 -9.05 -2.56 -18.52
CA LYS A 38 -7.72 -2.08 -18.96
C LYS A 38 -7.17 -0.94 -18.11
N ASN A 39 -8.03 -0.20 -17.39
CA ASN A 39 -7.65 0.89 -16.50
C ASN A 39 -7.43 0.43 -15.04
N SER A 40 -7.58 -0.87 -14.76
CA SER A 40 -7.20 -1.42 -13.47
C SER A 40 -5.68 -1.38 -13.31
N LEU A 41 -5.22 -0.81 -12.21
CA LEU A 41 -3.79 -0.71 -11.89
C LEU A 41 -3.33 -1.88 -11.05
N ASP A 42 -4.02 -2.16 -9.93
CA ASP A 42 -3.76 -3.31 -9.05
C ASP A 42 -4.87 -3.46 -8.02
N ASP A 43 -4.82 -4.59 -7.28
CA ASP A 43 -5.62 -4.83 -6.09
C ASP A 43 -4.67 -4.96 -4.90
N VAL A 44 -4.74 -4.00 -3.97
CA VAL A 44 -3.91 -4.00 -2.77
C VAL A 44 -4.61 -4.74 -1.65
N ILE A 45 -3.88 -5.63 -0.99
CA ILE A 45 -4.30 -6.30 0.25
C ILE A 45 -3.71 -5.50 1.42
N TRP A 46 -4.56 -4.81 2.16
CA TRP A 46 -4.17 -4.20 3.42
C TRP A 46 -4.31 -5.21 4.55
N TYR A 47 -3.17 -5.83 4.92
CA TYR A 47 -3.08 -6.79 6.02
C TYR A 47 -2.75 -6.06 7.33
N TYR A 48 -3.71 -6.01 8.24
CA TYR A 48 -3.62 -5.14 9.41
C TYR A 48 -3.42 -5.88 10.74
N GLY A 49 -3.35 -7.19 10.75
CA GLY A 49 -3.16 -7.83 12.04
C GLY A 49 -3.16 -9.35 12.06
N THR A 50 -3.16 -9.88 13.28
CA THR A 50 -3.23 -11.30 13.58
C THR A 50 -4.64 -11.68 14.04
N ALA A 51 -5.02 -12.93 13.78
CA ALA A 51 -6.24 -13.51 14.32
C ALA A 51 -6.16 -13.55 15.85
N SER A 52 -7.00 -12.78 16.55
CA SER A 52 -7.02 -12.69 18.01
C SER A 52 -8.43 -12.46 18.57
N GLY A 53 -8.59 -12.67 19.87
CA GLY A 53 -9.83 -12.45 20.60
C GLY A 53 -10.96 -13.41 20.25
N GLY A 54 -12.20 -13.05 20.57
CA GLY A 54 -13.39 -13.88 20.37
C GLY A 54 -13.67 -14.32 18.93
N ARG A 55 -13.09 -13.63 17.95
CA ARG A 55 -13.19 -14.02 16.53
C ARG A 55 -12.45 -15.34 16.24
N ALA A 56 -11.44 -15.70 17.04
CA ALA A 56 -10.68 -16.93 16.87
C ALA A 56 -11.49 -18.19 17.26
N ALA A 57 -12.59 -18.05 18.00
CA ALA A 57 -13.48 -19.14 18.40
C ALA A 57 -14.49 -19.56 17.33
N GLY A 58 -14.49 -18.91 16.16
CA GLY A 58 -15.43 -19.21 15.09
C GLY A 58 -15.08 -20.46 14.29
N SER A 59 -16.02 -20.91 13.45
CA SER A 59 -15.89 -22.09 12.59
C SER A 59 -15.20 -21.81 11.23
N LYS A 60 -14.63 -20.63 11.03
CA LYS A 60 -13.99 -20.19 9.77
C LYS A 60 -12.74 -19.36 10.08
N PRO A 61 -11.80 -19.26 9.10
CA PRO A 61 -10.62 -18.39 9.25
C PRO A 61 -10.99 -16.96 9.59
N VAL A 62 -10.22 -16.36 10.50
CA VAL A 62 -10.41 -14.96 10.91
C VAL A 62 -9.91 -14.03 9.80
N LYS A 63 -10.73 -13.09 9.39
CA LYS A 63 -10.33 -12.05 8.45
C LYS A 63 -9.43 -11.02 9.12
N VAL A 64 -8.28 -10.79 8.50
CA VAL A 64 -7.24 -9.89 9.00
C VAL A 64 -6.74 -8.93 7.91
N HIS A 65 -7.52 -8.78 6.84
CA HIS A 65 -7.21 -7.88 5.73
C HIS A 65 -8.48 -7.31 5.09
N ASP A 66 -8.33 -6.16 4.47
CA ASP A 66 -9.27 -5.57 3.53
C ASP A 66 -8.62 -5.41 2.16
N MET A 67 -9.41 -5.04 1.16
CA MET A 67 -8.95 -4.83 -0.21
C MET A 67 -9.08 -3.37 -0.60
N ILE A 68 -8.12 -2.88 -1.38
CA ILE A 68 -8.16 -1.55 -1.99
C ILE A 68 -7.99 -1.75 -3.49
N PHE A 69 -9.04 -1.47 -4.25
CA PHE A 69 -9.04 -1.54 -5.71
C PHE A 69 -8.57 -0.21 -6.29
N ILE A 70 -7.65 -0.28 -7.24
CA ILE A 70 -7.03 0.91 -7.82
C ILE A 70 -7.32 0.95 -9.33
N TYR A 71 -7.93 2.05 -9.78
CA TYR A 71 -8.18 2.30 -11.19
C TYR A 71 -7.70 3.68 -11.60
N ALA A 72 -7.06 3.76 -12.74
CA ALA A 72 -6.78 5.03 -13.40
C ALA A 72 -8.02 5.55 -14.14
N ARG A 73 -8.12 6.86 -14.33
CA ARG A 73 -9.01 7.42 -15.34
C ARG A 73 -8.62 6.94 -16.74
N ASN A 74 -7.31 7.03 -17.05
CA ASN A 74 -6.71 6.53 -18.28
C ASN A 74 -5.40 5.81 -17.95
N TYR A 75 -5.32 4.53 -18.26
CA TYR A 75 -4.10 3.74 -18.07
C TYR A 75 -2.91 4.34 -18.84
N GLY A 76 -1.77 4.42 -18.20
CA GLY A 76 -0.54 4.98 -18.78
C GLY A 76 -0.44 6.51 -18.71
N GLN A 77 -1.53 7.23 -18.33
CA GLN A 77 -1.49 8.68 -18.09
C GLN A 77 -1.54 9.01 -16.58
N HIS A 78 -1.90 8.02 -15.74
CA HIS A 78 -2.07 8.20 -14.31
C HIS A 78 -0.75 8.52 -13.62
N LYS A 79 -0.83 9.34 -12.59
CA LYS A 79 0.29 9.62 -11.69
C LYS A 79 0.60 8.40 -10.84
N TYR A 80 1.88 8.06 -10.75
CA TYR A 80 2.38 7.00 -9.88
C TYR A 80 3.77 7.34 -9.36
N ASN A 81 3.82 7.75 -8.10
CA ASN A 81 5.07 8.05 -7.41
C ASN A 81 5.61 6.80 -6.73
N LYS A 82 6.79 6.35 -7.12
CA LYS A 82 7.42 5.16 -6.53
C LYS A 82 7.76 5.40 -5.08
N ILE A 83 7.22 4.56 -4.21
CA ILE A 83 7.54 4.54 -2.78
C ILE A 83 8.41 3.33 -2.47
N PHE A 84 9.41 3.55 -1.62
CA PHE A 84 10.27 2.50 -1.10
C PHE A 84 10.06 2.37 0.41
N ILE A 85 9.99 1.11 0.86
CA ILE A 85 9.92 0.78 2.29
C ILE A 85 11.36 0.50 2.76
N PRO A 86 11.80 1.07 3.88
CA PRO A 86 13.12 0.77 4.43
C PRO A 86 13.34 -0.74 4.59
N TYR A 87 14.56 -1.19 4.35
CA TYR A 87 14.91 -2.59 4.60
C TYR A 87 14.71 -2.94 6.08
N SER A 88 14.15 -4.11 6.36
CA SER A 88 14.13 -4.62 7.73
C SER A 88 15.55 -4.91 8.22
N GLN A 89 15.77 -4.80 9.54
CA GLN A 89 17.07 -5.09 10.14
C GLN A 89 17.55 -6.50 9.77
N LYS A 90 16.66 -7.48 9.83
CA LYS A 90 16.96 -8.86 9.41
C LYS A 90 17.43 -8.94 7.96
N TYR A 91 16.76 -8.24 7.04
CA TYR A 91 17.17 -8.22 5.64
C TYR A 91 18.55 -7.58 5.43
N ILE A 92 18.84 -6.49 6.18
CA ILE A 92 20.16 -5.85 6.14
C ILE A 92 21.24 -6.82 6.59
N GLU A 93 21.02 -7.53 7.70
CA GLU A 93 21.97 -8.50 8.26
C GLU A 93 22.21 -9.69 7.32
N GLU A 94 21.14 -10.17 6.65
CA GLU A 94 21.24 -11.34 5.76
C GLU A 94 21.78 -11.01 4.37
N ARG A 95 21.60 -9.78 3.88
CA ARG A 95 21.88 -9.42 2.49
C ARG A 95 23.03 -8.44 2.30
N PHE A 96 23.23 -7.50 3.22
CA PHE A 96 24.33 -6.53 3.17
C PHE A 96 25.48 -6.97 4.07
N THR A 97 26.06 -8.11 3.71
CA THR A 97 27.06 -8.81 4.53
C THR A 97 28.49 -8.33 4.30
N ASN A 98 28.75 -7.61 3.20
CA ASN A 98 30.08 -7.11 2.87
C ASN A 98 30.27 -5.69 3.39
N VAL A 99 31.53 -5.36 3.69
CA VAL A 99 31.96 -4.02 4.13
C VAL A 99 33.15 -3.60 3.25
N ASP A 100 33.17 -2.38 2.78
CA ASP A 100 34.30 -1.83 2.04
C ASP A 100 35.36 -1.25 2.99
N GLU A 101 36.43 -0.73 2.41
CA GLU A 101 37.56 -0.13 3.16
C GLU A 101 37.19 1.12 3.96
N GLN A 102 36.03 1.73 3.64
CA GLN A 102 35.48 2.90 4.31
C GLN A 102 34.41 2.53 5.38
N GLY A 103 34.16 1.23 5.58
CA GLY A 103 33.16 0.72 6.53
C GLY A 103 31.73 0.74 6.00
N ARG A 104 31.50 1.00 4.71
CA ARG A 104 30.16 1.02 4.10
C ARG A 104 29.68 -0.40 3.82
N LYS A 105 28.46 -0.72 4.28
CA LYS A 105 27.83 -2.02 4.00
C LYS A 105 27.33 -2.08 2.56
N TYR A 106 27.61 -3.20 1.88
CA TYR A 106 27.13 -3.46 0.54
C TYR A 106 26.78 -4.93 0.33
N ARG A 107 26.01 -5.20 -0.72
CA ARG A 107 25.80 -6.55 -1.28
C ARG A 107 26.26 -6.60 -2.72
N THR A 108 26.63 -7.78 -3.18
CA THR A 108 26.92 -8.03 -4.59
C THR A 108 25.64 -8.43 -5.33
N ARG A 109 25.47 -7.95 -6.53
CA ARG A 109 24.37 -8.29 -7.42
C ARG A 109 24.91 -8.61 -8.79
N GLU A 110 24.62 -9.79 -9.28
CA GLU A 110 24.94 -10.19 -10.65
C GLU A 110 23.88 -9.61 -11.60
N ARG A 111 24.33 -8.97 -12.66
CA ARG A 111 23.50 -8.48 -13.75
C ARG A 111 23.27 -9.58 -14.78
N SER A 112 22.28 -9.40 -15.66
CA SER A 112 21.97 -10.32 -16.76
C SER A 112 23.11 -10.53 -17.75
N ASP A 113 24.08 -9.62 -17.81
CA ASP A 113 25.30 -9.68 -18.62
C ASP A 113 26.49 -10.38 -17.91
N GLY A 114 26.25 -10.93 -16.70
CA GLY A 114 27.27 -11.59 -15.88
C GLY A 114 28.17 -10.64 -15.08
N THR A 115 27.99 -9.33 -15.18
CA THR A 115 28.77 -8.37 -14.40
C THR A 115 28.31 -8.32 -12.95
N ILE A 116 29.26 -8.22 -12.01
CA ILE A 116 28.96 -8.08 -10.58
C ILE A 116 28.97 -6.61 -10.21
N GLN A 117 27.84 -6.12 -9.71
CA GLN A 117 27.68 -4.77 -9.21
C GLN A 117 27.63 -4.76 -7.69
N ARG A 118 28.30 -3.81 -7.05
CA ARG A 118 28.10 -3.52 -5.62
C ARG A 118 26.89 -2.60 -5.47
N GLN A 119 25.98 -2.97 -4.58
CA GLN A 119 24.87 -2.13 -4.16
C GLN A 119 25.07 -1.76 -2.70
N TYR A 120 25.30 -0.49 -2.45
CA TYR A 120 25.52 0.03 -1.11
C TYR A 120 24.20 0.26 -0.37
N LEU A 121 24.20 0.01 0.94
CA LEU A 121 23.02 0.14 1.79
C LEU A 121 22.57 1.60 1.90
N ASP A 122 23.53 2.50 2.07
CA ASP A 122 23.31 3.95 2.21
C ASP A 122 22.86 4.65 0.91
N GLU A 123 23.06 4.02 -0.23
CA GLU A 123 22.57 4.49 -1.53
C GLU A 123 21.26 3.81 -1.97
N SER A 124 20.83 2.81 -1.22
CA SER A 124 19.66 2.01 -1.58
C SER A 124 18.40 2.61 -0.98
N PRO A 125 17.36 2.94 -1.78
CA PRO A 125 16.13 3.55 -1.27
C PRO A 125 15.28 2.59 -0.43
N GLY A 126 15.56 1.30 -0.46
CA GLY A 126 14.78 0.27 0.20
C GLY A 126 14.14 -0.73 -0.77
N VAL A 127 13.07 -1.38 -0.33
CA VAL A 127 12.27 -2.32 -1.12
C VAL A 127 11.12 -1.54 -1.79
N PRO A 128 10.89 -1.70 -3.10
CA PRO A 128 9.70 -1.13 -3.72
C PRO A 128 8.42 -1.58 -3.00
N LEU A 129 7.46 -0.67 -2.88
CA LEU A 129 6.17 -0.99 -2.29
C LEU A 129 5.50 -2.14 -3.07
N SER A 130 5.05 -3.16 -2.34
CA SER A 130 4.30 -4.29 -2.90
C SER A 130 2.79 -4.06 -2.81
N SER A 131 2.00 -4.95 -3.44
CA SER A 131 0.54 -4.95 -3.32
C SER A 131 0.02 -5.53 -1.99
N VAL A 132 0.90 -5.98 -1.09
CA VAL A 132 0.52 -6.40 0.27
C VAL A 132 1.10 -5.41 1.27
N TRP A 133 0.22 -4.65 1.92
CA TRP A 133 0.60 -3.65 2.92
C TRP A 133 0.38 -4.22 4.32
N SER A 134 1.45 -4.62 4.98
CA SER A 134 1.40 -5.27 6.31
C SER A 134 1.99 -4.43 7.43
N ASP A 135 2.59 -3.29 7.09
CA ASP A 135 3.27 -2.38 8.00
C ASP A 135 2.34 -1.32 8.61
N ILE A 136 1.13 -1.14 8.08
CA ILE A 136 0.12 -0.21 8.59
C ILE A 136 -0.94 -1.00 9.38
N LYS A 137 -1.08 -0.71 10.67
CA LYS A 137 -2.07 -1.36 11.54
C LYS A 137 -3.40 -0.59 11.54
N GLN A 138 -4.51 -1.30 11.87
CA GLN A 138 -5.81 -0.65 12.08
C GLN A 138 -5.76 0.31 13.28
N THR A 139 -6.61 1.35 13.23
CA THR A 139 -6.85 2.24 14.37
C THR A 139 -7.75 1.59 15.43
N TYR A 140 -8.64 0.67 15.03
CA TYR A 140 -9.58 0.01 15.93
C TYR A 140 -8.86 -0.79 17.02
N GLY A 141 -9.21 -0.52 18.29
CA GLY A 141 -8.54 -1.13 19.45
C GLY A 141 -7.27 -0.41 19.89
N MET A 142 -6.87 0.67 19.25
CA MET A 142 -5.68 1.45 19.62
C MET A 142 -5.88 2.24 20.93
N HIS A 143 -7.12 2.40 21.43
CA HIS A 143 -7.40 2.92 22.77
C HIS A 143 -6.70 2.08 23.88
N LEU A 144 -6.31 0.84 23.57
CA LEU A 144 -5.51 -0.01 24.47
C LEU A 144 -4.00 0.26 24.36
N ILE A 145 -3.55 0.99 23.35
CA ILE A 145 -2.15 1.32 23.10
C ILE A 145 -2.10 2.84 22.86
N LYS A 146 -1.80 3.61 23.89
CA LYS A 146 -1.69 5.09 23.92
C LYS A 146 -1.15 5.72 22.61
N ARG A 147 -1.95 5.78 21.57
CA ARG A 147 -1.77 6.64 20.40
C ARG A 147 -2.93 7.63 20.34
N GLU A 148 -3.04 8.44 21.39
CA GLU A 148 -4.16 9.36 21.68
C GLU A 148 -4.40 10.45 20.63
N LYS A 149 -3.56 10.55 19.59
CA LYS A 149 -3.62 11.67 18.63
C LYS A 149 -4.41 11.41 17.36
N GLU A 150 -4.62 10.13 16.97
CA GLU A 150 -5.32 9.83 15.72
C GLU A 150 -6.80 9.45 15.90
N GLU A 151 -7.24 9.14 17.13
CA GLU A 151 -8.60 8.65 17.36
C GLU A 151 -9.61 9.79 17.37
N THR A 152 -10.46 9.87 16.35
CA THR A 152 -11.54 10.87 16.26
C THR A 152 -12.85 10.38 16.87
N GLY A 153 -12.91 9.13 17.35
CA GLY A 153 -14.16 8.48 17.82
C GLY A 153 -15.05 7.97 16.69
N PHE A 154 -14.63 8.09 15.43
CA PHE A 154 -15.40 7.59 14.31
C PHE A 154 -15.17 6.09 14.12
N PHE A 155 -16.24 5.29 14.18
CA PHE A 155 -16.16 3.82 14.24
C PHE A 155 -15.40 3.16 13.08
N THR A 156 -15.46 3.75 11.89
CA THR A 156 -14.81 3.21 10.68
C THR A 156 -13.57 4.00 10.26
N GLN A 157 -13.00 4.80 11.16
CA GLN A 157 -11.79 5.58 10.91
C GLN A 157 -10.67 4.70 10.35
N LYS A 158 -10.01 5.19 9.32
CA LYS A 158 -8.80 4.58 8.77
C LYS A 158 -7.55 5.23 9.36
N PRO A 159 -6.43 4.50 9.48
CA PRO A 159 -5.17 5.09 9.92
C PRO A 159 -4.73 6.19 8.97
N GLU A 160 -4.25 7.30 9.51
CA GLU A 160 -3.69 8.41 8.74
C GLU A 160 -2.57 7.93 7.81
N ALA A 161 -1.71 7.03 8.29
CA ALA A 161 -0.63 6.44 7.49
C ALA A 161 -1.11 5.71 6.23
N LEU A 162 -2.34 5.16 6.23
CA LEU A 162 -2.93 4.53 5.05
C LEU A 162 -3.29 5.57 4.00
N LEU A 163 -3.94 6.65 4.42
CA LEU A 163 -4.33 7.75 3.54
C LEU A 163 -3.09 8.49 3.01
N GLU A 164 -2.14 8.77 3.88
CA GLU A 164 -0.85 9.38 3.51
C GLU A 164 -0.13 8.57 2.42
N ARG A 165 -0.10 7.24 2.55
CA ARG A 165 0.51 6.36 1.55
C ARG A 165 -0.21 6.47 0.21
N ILE A 166 -1.53 6.40 0.19
CA ILE A 166 -2.34 6.53 -1.04
C ILE A 166 -2.08 7.87 -1.70
N ILE A 167 -2.12 8.96 -0.93
CA ILE A 167 -1.88 10.31 -1.43
C ILE A 167 -0.47 10.42 -2.04
N LYS A 168 0.56 9.97 -1.33
CA LYS A 168 1.95 10.01 -1.83
C LYS A 168 2.15 9.23 -3.13
N ILE A 169 1.42 8.13 -3.31
CA ILE A 169 1.52 7.33 -4.54
C ILE A 169 0.82 8.01 -5.72
N ALA A 170 -0.35 8.60 -5.47
CA ALA A 170 -1.30 8.96 -6.50
C ALA A 170 -1.28 10.44 -6.90
N THR A 171 -0.61 11.30 -6.13
CA THR A 171 -0.70 12.75 -6.29
C THR A 171 0.66 13.44 -6.19
N ASP A 172 0.74 14.61 -6.80
CA ASP A 172 1.81 15.58 -6.62
C ASP A 172 1.32 16.75 -5.73
N GLU A 173 2.24 17.62 -5.37
CA GLU A 173 1.91 18.84 -4.62
C GLU A 173 0.90 19.70 -5.39
N ASN A 174 -0.11 20.21 -4.69
CA ASN A 174 -1.24 21.00 -5.22
C ASN A 174 -2.28 20.22 -6.06
N ASP A 175 -2.22 18.90 -6.13
CA ASP A 175 -3.30 18.12 -6.73
C ASP A 175 -4.57 18.15 -5.87
N LEU A 176 -5.72 18.10 -6.51
CA LEU A 176 -7.01 18.04 -5.82
C LEU A 176 -7.34 16.61 -5.41
N ILE A 177 -7.64 16.41 -4.13
CA ILE A 177 -8.03 15.14 -3.55
C ILE A 177 -9.47 15.25 -3.06
N ALA A 178 -10.28 14.19 -3.31
CA ALA A 178 -11.62 14.07 -2.79
C ALA A 178 -11.79 12.73 -2.06
N ASP A 179 -12.33 12.78 -0.84
CA ASP A 179 -12.70 11.62 -0.03
C ASP A 179 -14.23 11.56 0.11
N PHE A 180 -14.87 10.38 -0.09
CA PHE A 180 -16.32 10.20 -0.19
C PHE A 180 -16.86 9.14 0.77
#